data_e3a35fa4a829fd9be5857e4e12eb6406
#
_entry.id   e3a35fa4a829fd9be5857e4e12eb6406
#
_cell.length_a   1.000
_cell.length_b   1.000
_cell.length_c   1.000
_cell.angle_alpha   90.00
_cell.angle_beta   90.00
_cell.angle_gamma   90.00
#
_symmetry.space_group_name_H-M   'P 1'
#
loop_
_entity.id
_entity.type
_entity.pdbx_description
1 polymer ?
#
loop_
_entity_poly.entity_id
_entity_poly.type
_entity_poly.pdbx_seq_one_letter_code
_entity_poly.pdbx_strand_id
1 'polypeptide(L)'
;MEWIAGDIGGTKCRLAWVTGEAEDLQQLRFECEYASSAFATADDLIRQFITDARLPFPPDGLLLALPGPMQTQHTALTNLDWVLDAADMRATLDIPSVRFINDFQAAAAGVATLGAADVVALNPQPVEPGGMRAITG
;
A
#
# COMPACT_ATOMS: atom_id res chain seq x y z
N MET A 1 -4.71 -0.76 -16.47
CA MET A 1 -3.96 -1.57 -15.47
C MET A 1 -4.77 -1.66 -14.19
N GLU A 2 -4.75 -2.83 -13.57
CA GLU A 2 -5.48 -3.15 -12.34
C GLU A 2 -4.47 -3.43 -11.22
N TRP A 3 -4.44 -2.59 -10.20
CA TRP A 3 -3.50 -2.74 -9.09
C TRP A 3 -4.21 -2.82 -7.75
N ILE A 4 -3.65 -3.61 -6.85
CA ILE A 4 -4.00 -3.59 -5.43
C ILE A 4 -2.91 -2.81 -4.70
N ALA A 5 -3.30 -1.77 -3.97
CA ALA A 5 -2.46 -1.06 -3.03
C ALA A 5 -2.90 -1.40 -1.61
N GLY A 6 -1.96 -1.64 -0.70
CA GLY A 6 -2.27 -1.99 0.67
C GLY A 6 -1.37 -1.31 1.68
N ASP A 7 -1.97 -0.90 2.79
CA ASP A 7 -1.28 -0.48 4.01
C ASP A 7 -1.49 -1.57 5.06
N ILE A 8 -0.40 -2.23 5.44
CA ILE A 8 -0.41 -3.40 6.33
C ILE A 8 0.06 -2.98 7.72
N GLY A 9 -0.88 -2.78 8.61
CA GLY A 9 -0.61 -2.50 10.01
C GLY A 9 -0.75 -3.72 10.91
N GLY A 10 -0.19 -3.64 12.12
CA GLY A 10 -0.27 -4.73 13.11
C GLY A 10 -1.68 -5.01 13.63
N THR A 11 -2.59 -4.05 13.56
CA THR A 11 -3.99 -4.18 14.03
C THR A 11 -4.98 -4.16 12.89
N LYS A 12 -4.74 -3.31 11.90
CA LYS A 12 -5.61 -3.08 10.75
C LYS A 12 -4.82 -3.06 9.46
N CYS A 13 -5.42 -3.60 8.43
CA CYS A 13 -4.92 -3.52 7.07
C CYS A 13 -5.95 -2.82 6.20
N ARG A 14 -5.51 -1.86 5.40
CA ARG A 14 -6.36 -1.19 4.42
C ARG A 14 -5.90 -1.53 3.03
N LEU A 15 -6.82 -2.01 2.21
CA LEU A 15 -6.55 -2.39 0.83
C LEU A 15 -7.43 -1.59 -0.12
N ALA A 16 -6.87 -1.21 -1.24
CA ALA A 16 -7.55 -0.45 -2.29
C ALA A 16 -7.30 -1.09 -3.65
N TRP A 17 -8.35 -1.20 -4.45
CA TRP A 17 -8.26 -1.51 -5.86
C TRP A 17 -8.24 -0.21 -6.65
N VAL A 18 -7.18 -0.01 -7.41
CA VAL A 18 -6.96 1.17 -8.24
C VAL A 18 -6.76 0.78 -9.68
N THR A 19 -7.28 1.61 -10.59
CA THR A 19 -7.15 1.41 -12.03
C THR A 19 -6.61 2.67 -12.69
N GLY A 20 -5.97 2.52 -13.84
CA GLY A 20 -5.47 3.65 -14.63
C GLY A 20 -4.50 3.23 -15.70
N GLU A 21 -3.90 4.20 -16.37
CA GLU A 21 -2.79 3.99 -17.29
C GLU A 21 -1.47 3.86 -16.52
N ALA A 22 -0.40 3.42 -17.19
CA ALA A 22 0.85 2.98 -16.56
C ALA A 22 1.50 3.97 -15.58
N GLU A 23 1.28 5.28 -15.75
CA GLU A 23 1.86 6.33 -14.89
C GLU A 23 0.80 7.13 -14.12
N ASP A 24 -0.48 6.74 -14.25
CA ASP A 24 -1.62 7.49 -13.71
C ASP A 24 -2.69 6.55 -13.16
N LEU A 25 -2.36 5.83 -12.07
CA LEU A 25 -3.29 4.98 -11.34
C LEU A 25 -4.13 5.85 -10.38
N GLN A 26 -5.17 6.51 -10.90
CA GLN A 26 -5.90 7.51 -10.13
C GLN A 26 -7.36 7.16 -9.84
N GLN A 27 -7.88 6.08 -10.38
CA GLN A 27 -9.26 5.70 -10.12
C GLN A 27 -9.34 4.66 -9.01
N LEU A 28 -9.74 5.10 -7.82
CA LEU A 28 -10.13 4.20 -6.74
C LEU A 28 -11.45 3.50 -7.13
N ARG A 29 -11.43 2.18 -7.22
CA ARG A 29 -12.58 1.34 -7.58
C ARG A 29 -13.25 0.72 -6.37
N PHE A 30 -12.46 0.29 -5.41
CA PHE A 30 -12.94 -0.33 -4.18
C PHE A 30 -11.89 -0.15 -3.08
N GLU A 31 -12.34 0.02 -1.85
CA GLU A 31 -11.48 0.10 -0.67
C GLU A 31 -12.15 -0.63 0.49
N CYS A 32 -11.35 -1.36 1.26
CA CYS A 32 -11.82 -2.03 2.46
C CYS A 32 -10.75 -2.09 3.54
N GLU A 33 -11.18 -1.98 4.78
CA GLU A 33 -10.34 -2.15 5.97
C GLU A 33 -10.64 -3.50 6.63
N TYR A 34 -9.59 -4.21 7.02
CA TYR A 34 -9.67 -5.52 7.67
C TYR A 34 -8.93 -5.51 9.00
N ALA A 35 -9.42 -6.28 9.96
CA ALA A 35 -8.65 -6.58 11.15
C ALA A 35 -7.52 -7.56 10.79
N SER A 36 -6.27 -7.20 11.07
CA SER A 36 -5.11 -8.03 10.74
C SER A 36 -5.18 -9.41 11.40
N SER A 37 -5.72 -9.48 12.62
CA SER A 37 -5.90 -10.72 13.37
C SER A 37 -6.94 -11.69 12.78
N ALA A 38 -7.73 -11.27 11.80
CA ALA A 38 -8.72 -12.14 11.15
C ALA A 38 -8.10 -13.10 10.12
N PHE A 39 -6.82 -12.92 9.79
CA PHE A 39 -6.15 -13.70 8.75
C PHE A 39 -4.88 -14.36 9.29
N ALA A 40 -4.65 -15.61 8.87
CA ALA A 40 -3.45 -16.34 9.24
C ALA A 40 -2.23 -15.83 8.47
N THR A 41 -2.41 -15.36 7.23
CA THR A 41 -1.34 -14.88 6.36
C THR A 41 -1.77 -13.63 5.59
N ALA A 42 -0.79 -12.90 5.06
CA ALA A 42 -1.06 -11.80 4.13
C ALA A 42 -1.74 -12.29 2.84
N ASP A 43 -1.38 -13.48 2.36
CA ASP A 43 -1.98 -14.08 1.17
C ASP A 43 -3.49 -14.31 1.34
N ASP A 44 -3.91 -14.77 2.53
CA ASP A 44 -5.33 -14.98 2.84
C ASP A 44 -6.09 -13.64 2.82
N LEU A 45 -5.49 -12.59 3.38
CA LEU A 45 -6.05 -11.24 3.32
C LEU A 45 -6.22 -10.76 1.87
N ILE A 46 -5.20 -10.92 1.02
CA ILE A 46 -5.27 -10.48 -0.38
C ILE A 46 -6.33 -11.27 -1.15
N ARG A 47 -6.43 -12.60 -0.95
CA ARG A 47 -7.48 -13.42 -1.57
C ARG A 47 -8.88 -12.98 -1.16
N GLN A 48 -9.07 -12.67 0.12
CA GLN A 48 -10.34 -12.15 0.62
C GLN A 48 -10.69 -10.81 -0.04
N PHE A 49 -9.72 -9.90 -0.11
CA PHE A 49 -9.92 -8.60 -0.77
C PHE A 49 -10.31 -8.76 -2.24
N ILE A 50 -9.61 -9.61 -3.00
CA ILE A 50 -9.93 -9.88 -4.41
C ILE A 50 -11.38 -10.36 -4.55
N THR A 51 -11.83 -11.22 -3.64
CA THR A 51 -13.20 -11.75 -3.60
C THR A 51 -14.21 -10.64 -3.30
N ASP A 52 -13.97 -9.84 -2.27
CA ASP A 52 -14.88 -8.77 -1.81
C ASP A 52 -15.01 -7.66 -2.87
N ALA A 53 -13.89 -7.29 -3.48
CA ALA A 53 -13.84 -6.30 -4.53
C ALA A 53 -14.44 -6.79 -5.86
N ARG A 54 -14.64 -8.11 -6.03
CA ARG A 54 -14.97 -8.74 -7.31
C ARG A 54 -14.00 -8.34 -8.41
N LEU A 55 -12.73 -8.26 -8.04
CA LEU A 55 -11.67 -7.77 -8.89
C LEU A 55 -11.42 -8.77 -10.03
N PRO A 56 -11.25 -8.29 -11.28
CA PRO A 56 -10.80 -9.15 -12.36
C PRO A 56 -9.47 -9.80 -12.01
N PHE A 57 -9.37 -11.11 -12.15
CA PHE A 57 -8.19 -11.85 -11.74
C PHE A 57 -7.43 -12.40 -12.96
N PRO A 58 -6.09 -12.40 -12.94
CA PRO A 58 -5.23 -11.77 -11.95
C PRO A 58 -5.13 -10.25 -12.11
N PRO A 59 -4.92 -9.48 -11.02
CA PRO A 59 -4.54 -8.07 -11.15
C PRO A 59 -3.13 -7.95 -11.72
N ASP A 60 -2.81 -6.80 -12.31
CA ASP A 60 -1.47 -6.54 -12.87
C ASP A 60 -0.39 -6.43 -11.79
N GLY A 61 -0.76 -6.00 -10.60
CA GLY A 61 0.19 -5.89 -9.50
C GLY A 61 -0.40 -5.66 -8.11
N LEU A 62 0.48 -5.86 -7.13
CA LEU A 62 0.25 -5.69 -5.71
C LEU A 62 1.38 -4.85 -5.13
N LEU A 63 1.05 -3.72 -4.50
CA LEU A 63 1.98 -2.87 -3.76
C LEU A 63 1.55 -2.81 -2.31
N LEU A 64 2.40 -3.28 -1.40
CA LEU A 64 2.13 -3.25 0.04
C LEU A 64 3.08 -2.29 0.74
N ALA A 65 2.51 -1.35 1.49
CA ALA A 65 3.22 -0.53 2.45
C ALA A 65 3.31 -1.31 3.77
N LEU A 66 4.51 -1.46 4.28
CA LEU A 66 4.82 -2.28 5.45
C LEU A 66 5.59 -1.45 6.49
N PRO A 67 5.39 -1.69 7.79
CA PRO A 67 6.19 -1.05 8.83
C PRO A 67 7.64 -1.56 8.80
N GLY A 68 8.57 -0.66 9.06
CA GLY A 68 10.00 -0.97 9.17
C GLY A 68 10.79 -0.76 7.89
N PRO A 69 12.12 -0.90 7.97
CA PRO A 69 13.00 -0.64 6.83
C PRO A 69 12.88 -1.74 5.76
N MET A 70 12.66 -1.32 4.52
CA MET A 70 12.59 -2.21 3.36
C MET A 70 13.94 -2.27 2.64
N GLN A 71 14.86 -3.07 3.13
CA GLN A 71 16.14 -3.32 2.46
C GLN A 71 16.04 -4.45 1.43
N THR A 72 15.09 -5.35 1.62
CA THR A 72 14.81 -6.48 0.72
C THR A 72 13.30 -6.58 0.51
N GLN A 73 12.89 -7.43 -0.42
CA GLN A 73 11.48 -7.76 -0.64
C GLN A 73 11.03 -9.00 0.17
N HIS A 74 11.66 -9.17 1.35
CA HIS A 74 11.35 -10.20 2.34
C HIS A 74 11.34 -9.55 3.73
N THR A 75 10.30 -9.78 4.53
CA THR A 75 10.17 -9.23 5.88
C THR A 75 9.28 -10.09 6.76
N ALA A 76 9.53 -10.06 8.06
CA ALA A 76 8.63 -10.60 9.08
C ALA A 76 8.03 -9.45 9.89
N LEU A 77 6.71 -9.44 10.06
CA LEU A 77 6.03 -8.44 10.86
C LEU A 77 6.04 -8.85 12.34
N THR A 78 6.64 -8.02 13.16
CA THR A 78 6.83 -8.34 14.60
C THR A 78 5.54 -8.44 15.40
N ASN A 79 4.48 -7.77 14.95
CA ASN A 79 3.17 -7.75 15.62
C ASN A 79 2.15 -8.74 15.02
N LEU A 80 2.54 -9.42 13.98
CA LEU A 80 1.78 -10.48 13.31
C LEU A 80 2.77 -11.60 13.00
N ASP A 81 2.35 -12.84 13.16
CA ASP A 81 3.19 -13.99 12.79
C ASP A 81 3.27 -14.17 11.25
N TRP A 82 3.28 -13.03 10.54
CA TRP A 82 3.34 -13.02 9.08
C TRP A 82 4.77 -12.86 8.58
N VAL A 83 5.17 -13.75 7.71
CA VAL A 83 6.37 -13.61 6.89
C VAL A 83 5.91 -13.29 5.48
N LEU A 84 6.38 -12.16 4.94
CA LEU A 84 6.07 -11.72 3.60
C LEU A 84 7.33 -11.84 2.73
N ASP A 85 7.19 -12.50 1.60
CA ASP A 85 8.20 -12.58 0.55
C ASP A 85 7.52 -12.29 -0.79
N ALA A 86 8.01 -11.28 -1.51
CA ALA A 86 7.37 -10.85 -2.74
C ALA A 86 7.45 -11.90 -3.85
N ALA A 87 8.50 -12.72 -3.88
CA ALA A 87 8.64 -13.78 -4.87
C ALA A 87 7.66 -14.93 -4.60
N ASP A 88 7.54 -15.32 -3.32
CA ASP A 88 6.58 -16.35 -2.91
C ASP A 88 5.14 -15.88 -3.14
N MET A 89 4.80 -14.66 -2.75
CA MET A 89 3.47 -14.08 -2.96
C MET A 89 3.10 -13.98 -4.44
N ARG A 90 4.07 -13.65 -5.32
CA ARG A 90 3.85 -13.67 -6.78
C ARG A 90 3.43 -15.05 -7.26
N ALA A 91 4.11 -16.09 -6.77
CA ALA A 91 3.83 -17.47 -7.17
C ALA A 91 2.50 -17.98 -6.57
N THR A 92 2.24 -17.70 -5.28
CA THR A 92 1.05 -18.23 -4.58
C THR A 92 -0.24 -17.50 -4.93
N LEU A 93 -0.15 -16.20 -5.27
CA LEU A 93 -1.29 -15.36 -5.64
C LEU A 93 -1.48 -15.25 -7.15
N ASP A 94 -0.56 -15.75 -7.95
CA ASP A 94 -0.54 -15.63 -9.42
C ASP A 94 -0.66 -14.14 -9.88
N ILE A 95 0.05 -13.26 -9.17
CA ILE A 95 0.09 -11.82 -9.49
C ILE A 95 1.45 -11.49 -10.13
N PRO A 96 1.49 -10.92 -11.34
CA PRO A 96 2.75 -10.72 -12.09
C PRO A 96 3.77 -9.83 -11.37
N SER A 97 3.29 -8.82 -10.64
CA SER A 97 4.15 -7.87 -9.93
C SER A 97 3.74 -7.75 -8.47
N VAL A 98 4.62 -8.10 -7.55
CA VAL A 98 4.45 -7.86 -6.10
C VAL A 98 5.63 -7.05 -5.60
N ARG A 99 5.35 -5.96 -4.88
CA ARG A 99 6.36 -5.07 -4.30
C ARG A 99 5.99 -4.63 -2.91
N PHE A 100 7.00 -4.46 -2.07
CA PHE A 100 6.90 -3.89 -0.75
C PHE A 100 7.62 -2.55 -0.70
N ILE A 101 7.03 -1.59 -0.01
CA ILE A 101 7.65 -0.30 0.31
C ILE A 101 7.48 -0.04 1.80
N ASN A 102 8.31 0.83 2.35
CA ASN A 102 8.11 1.30 3.71
C ASN A 102 6.86 2.18 3.81
N ASP A 103 6.11 2.10 4.92
CA ASP A 103 4.88 2.85 5.16
C ASP A 103 5.08 4.38 5.11
N PHE A 104 6.18 4.90 5.68
CA PHE A 104 6.53 6.32 5.56
C PHE A 104 6.90 6.72 4.13
N GLN A 105 7.51 5.83 3.36
CA GLN A 105 7.78 6.05 1.95
C GLN A 105 6.46 6.15 1.16
N ALA A 106 5.48 5.30 1.46
CA ALA A 106 4.15 5.37 0.88
C ALA A 106 3.45 6.68 1.24
N ALA A 107 3.49 7.07 2.52
CA ALA A 107 2.94 8.34 2.99
C ALA A 107 3.61 9.54 2.29
N ALA A 108 4.94 9.52 2.15
CA ALA A 108 5.68 10.56 1.44
C ALA A 108 5.25 10.70 -0.03
N ALA A 109 5.06 9.57 -0.71
CA ALA A 109 4.54 9.58 -2.08
C ALA A 109 3.11 10.14 -2.14
N GLY A 110 2.25 9.77 -1.16
CA GLY A 110 0.89 10.28 -1.05
C GLY A 110 0.84 11.80 -0.84
N VAL A 111 1.74 12.37 -0.05
CA VAL A 111 1.80 13.84 0.15
C VAL A 111 2.03 14.60 -1.16
N ALA A 112 2.74 14.01 -2.11
CA ALA A 112 2.97 14.63 -3.41
C ALA A 112 1.69 14.79 -4.26
N THR A 113 0.64 14.04 -3.94
CA THR A 113 -0.66 14.09 -4.65
C THR A 113 -1.67 15.03 -4.00
N LEU A 114 -1.37 15.59 -2.81
CA LEU A 114 -2.28 16.47 -2.09
C LEU A 114 -2.36 17.85 -2.76
N GLY A 115 -3.59 18.33 -2.90
CA GLY A 115 -3.87 19.71 -3.34
C GLY A 115 -3.97 20.68 -2.17
N ALA A 116 -4.09 21.97 -2.48
CA ALA A 116 -4.21 23.03 -1.45
C ALA A 116 -5.43 22.86 -0.54
N ALA A 117 -6.48 22.19 -1.01
CA ALA A 117 -7.69 21.91 -0.22
C ALA A 117 -7.52 20.76 0.79
N ASP A 118 -6.49 19.94 0.61
CA ASP A 118 -6.24 18.75 1.42
C ASP A 118 -5.31 19.03 2.61
N VAL A 119 -4.75 20.24 2.68
CA VAL A 119 -3.74 20.61 3.67
C VAL A 119 -4.14 21.85 4.47
N VAL A 120 -3.74 21.89 5.73
CA VAL A 120 -3.86 23.07 6.59
C VAL A 120 -2.47 23.51 7.03
N ALA A 121 -2.12 24.76 6.72
CA ALA A 121 -0.86 25.32 7.16
C ALA A 121 -0.95 25.69 8.67
N LEU A 122 -0.20 24.97 9.49
CA LEU A 122 -0.12 25.26 10.93
C LEU A 122 0.78 26.48 11.22
N ASN A 123 1.78 26.69 10.39
CA ASN A 123 2.69 27.84 10.44
C ASN A 123 2.99 28.32 9.01
N PRO A 124 2.17 29.23 8.46
CA PRO A 124 2.32 29.68 7.09
C PRO A 124 3.60 30.51 6.93
N GLN A 125 4.61 29.91 6.34
CA GLN A 125 5.84 30.56 5.91
C GLN A 125 5.97 30.47 4.39
N PRO A 126 6.69 31.40 3.75
CA PRO A 126 6.98 31.29 2.33
C PRO A 126 7.69 29.96 2.03
N VAL A 127 7.18 29.21 1.06
CA VAL A 127 7.81 27.97 0.60
C VAL A 127 8.95 28.33 -0.34
N GLU A 128 10.17 27.93 0.00
CA GLU A 128 11.30 28.06 -0.92
C GLU A 128 11.21 26.99 -2.01
N PRO A 129 11.29 27.38 -3.30
CA PRO A 129 11.34 26.41 -4.40
C PRO A 129 12.54 25.48 -4.25
N GLY A 130 12.32 24.17 -4.30
CA GLY A 130 13.37 23.14 -4.16
C GLY A 130 13.78 22.83 -2.72
N GLY A 131 13.10 23.38 -1.72
CA GLY A 131 13.31 23.01 -0.31
C GLY A 131 13.01 21.54 -0.03
N MET A 132 13.75 20.95 0.93
CA MET A 132 13.50 19.59 1.39
C MET A 132 12.14 19.49 2.11
N ARG A 133 11.44 18.38 1.89
CA ARG A 133 10.22 18.04 2.62
C ARG A 133 10.53 16.91 3.61
N ALA A 134 10.09 17.07 4.86
CA ALA A 134 10.18 16.05 5.87
C ALA A 134 8.78 15.59 6.27
N ILE A 135 8.61 14.29 6.49
CA ILE A 135 7.40 13.68 7.01
C ILE A 135 7.73 13.12 8.38
N THR A 136 6.94 13.49 9.36
CA THR A 136 7.01 12.94 10.71
C THR A 136 5.64 12.41 11.12
N GLY A 137 5.60 11.30 11.83
CA GLY A 137 4.40 10.71 12.40
C GLY A 137 4.62 10.37 13.86
#